data_a57b2e63533ee579bbfa890f54054e67
#
_entry.id   a57b2e63533ee579bbfa890f54054e67
#
_cell.length_a   1.000
_cell.length_b   1.000
_cell.length_c   1.000
_cell.angle_alpha   90.00
_cell.angle_beta   90.00
_cell.angle_gamma   90.00
#
_symmetry.space_group_name_H-M   'P 1'
#
loop_
_entity.id
_entity.type
_entity.pdbx_description
1 polymer ?
#
loop_
_entity_poly.entity_id
_entity_poly.type
_entity_poly.pdbx_seq_one_letter_code
_entity_poly.pdbx_strand_id
1 'polypeptide(L)'
;MDKKYILAKNLRKNSTIQEKRLWNILKSRQFHNLKFRRQYPIGAYIVDFVCIEKKLVIELDGGQHNNPDVQEYDTQRTHFIEKAGYKVLRFWNDEVYKNFDGVLKEIEKAILQ
;
A
#
# COMPACT_ATOMS: atom_id res chain seq x y z
N MET A 1 -17.38 9.77 -14.58
CA MET A 1 -16.62 9.01 -13.58
C MET A 1 -15.15 9.40 -13.65
N ASP A 2 -14.51 9.59 -12.50
CA ASP A 2 -13.12 10.00 -12.41
C ASP A 2 -12.20 8.91 -13.01
N LYS A 3 -11.22 9.32 -13.82
CA LYS A 3 -10.20 8.41 -14.38
C LYS A 3 -9.46 7.64 -13.30
N LYS A 4 -9.19 8.28 -12.17
CA LYS A 4 -8.49 7.65 -11.03
C LYS A 4 -9.31 6.49 -10.45
N TYR A 5 -10.61 6.66 -10.37
CA TYR A 5 -11.50 5.60 -9.88
C TYR A 5 -11.49 4.38 -10.81
N ILE A 6 -11.56 4.63 -12.12
CA ILE A 6 -11.54 3.56 -13.12
C ILE A 6 -10.21 2.81 -13.08
N LEU A 7 -9.10 3.54 -12.99
CA LEU A 7 -7.76 2.95 -12.92
C LEU A 7 -7.60 2.10 -11.65
N ALA A 8 -8.06 2.60 -10.51
CA ALA A 8 -8.00 1.87 -9.25
C ALA A 8 -8.81 0.57 -9.32
N LYS A 9 -9.99 0.62 -9.95
CA LYS A 9 -10.83 -0.57 -10.14
C LYS A 9 -10.13 -1.62 -11.01
N ASN A 10 -9.45 -1.18 -12.08
CA ASN A 10 -8.72 -2.08 -12.95
C ASN A 10 -7.52 -2.71 -12.24
N LEU A 11 -6.80 -1.92 -11.43
CA LEU A 11 -5.68 -2.43 -10.65
C LEU A 11 -6.13 -3.47 -9.62
N ARG A 12 -7.30 -3.30 -9.00
CA ARG A 12 -7.84 -4.29 -8.08
C ARG A 12 -8.12 -5.63 -8.76
N LYS A 13 -8.56 -5.61 -10.01
CA LYS A 13 -8.79 -6.83 -10.80
C LYS A 13 -7.49 -7.55 -11.13
N ASN A 14 -6.39 -6.80 -11.26
CA ASN A 14 -5.10 -7.32 -11.69
C ASN A 14 -4.08 -7.36 -10.55
N SER A 15 -4.56 -7.51 -9.32
CA SER A 15 -3.69 -7.59 -8.14
C SER A 15 -2.76 -8.80 -8.18
N THR A 16 -1.54 -8.64 -7.67
CA THR A 16 -0.59 -9.74 -7.54
C THR A 16 -1.03 -10.73 -6.47
N ILE A 17 -0.40 -11.90 -6.45
CA ILE A 17 -0.67 -12.92 -5.43
C ILE A 17 -0.38 -12.38 -4.03
N GLN A 18 0.72 -11.63 -3.86
CA GLN A 18 1.11 -11.06 -2.58
C GLN A 18 0.11 -10.00 -2.12
N GLU A 19 -0.37 -9.16 -3.04
CA GLU A 19 -1.41 -8.18 -2.72
C GLU A 19 -2.69 -8.86 -2.25
N LYS A 20 -3.11 -9.91 -2.94
CA LYS A 20 -4.30 -10.68 -2.57
C LYS A 20 -4.14 -11.34 -1.21
N ARG A 21 -2.96 -11.88 -0.95
CA ARG A 21 -2.66 -12.53 0.33
C ARG A 21 -2.77 -11.53 1.49
N LEU A 22 -2.17 -10.36 1.34
CA LEU A 22 -2.23 -9.33 2.37
C LEU A 22 -3.66 -8.78 2.51
N TRP A 23 -4.34 -8.55 1.39
CA TRP A 23 -5.72 -8.07 1.42
C TRP A 23 -6.65 -9.02 2.18
N ASN A 24 -6.46 -10.34 2.03
CA ASN A 24 -7.27 -11.32 2.74
C ASN A 24 -7.17 -11.18 4.26
N ILE A 25 -6.07 -10.64 4.76
CA ILE A 25 -5.89 -10.39 6.20
C ILE A 25 -6.46 -9.02 6.59
N LEU A 26 -6.31 -8.01 5.72
CA LEU A 26 -6.67 -6.63 6.07
C LEU A 26 -8.15 -6.30 5.85
N LYS A 27 -8.83 -7.02 4.95
CA LYS A 27 -10.21 -6.72 4.57
C LYS A 27 -11.19 -6.98 5.71
N SER A 28 -12.37 -6.38 5.61
CA SER A 28 -13.51 -6.69 6.48
C SER A 28 -13.23 -6.44 7.97
N ARG A 29 -12.37 -5.49 8.27
CA ARG A 29 -11.99 -5.12 9.65
C ARG A 29 -11.41 -6.27 10.46
N GLN A 30 -10.85 -7.28 9.80
CA GLN A 30 -10.27 -8.44 10.46
C GLN A 30 -8.99 -8.13 11.22
N PHE A 31 -8.23 -7.13 10.75
CA PHE A 31 -6.94 -6.78 11.35
C PHE A 31 -7.15 -5.60 12.31
N HIS A 32 -7.11 -5.88 13.60
CA HIS A 32 -7.28 -4.88 14.66
C HIS A 32 -8.55 -4.04 14.53
N ASN A 33 -9.59 -4.59 13.92
CA ASN A 33 -10.88 -3.91 13.73
C ASN A 33 -10.76 -2.60 12.96
N LEU A 34 -9.77 -2.49 12.08
CA LEU A 34 -9.52 -1.29 11.30
C LEU A 34 -10.01 -1.46 9.86
N LYS A 35 -10.51 -0.37 9.29
CA LYS A 35 -10.92 -0.34 7.89
C LYS A 35 -9.70 -0.07 7.02
N PHE A 36 -9.34 -1.05 6.19
CA PHE A 36 -8.35 -0.87 5.14
C PHE A 36 -9.02 -0.79 3.79
N ARG A 37 -8.47 0.00 2.89
CA ARG A 37 -8.90 0.09 1.50
C ARG A 37 -7.72 -0.30 0.62
N ARG A 38 -8.01 -0.84 -0.56
CA ARG A 38 -6.95 -1.21 -1.51
C ARG A 38 -7.08 -0.40 -2.78
N GLN A 39 -5.94 -0.19 -3.45
CA GLN A 39 -5.86 0.56 -4.70
C GLN A 39 -6.63 1.89 -4.56
N TYR A 40 -6.17 2.70 -3.62
CA TYR A 40 -6.87 3.90 -3.20
C TYR A 40 -6.19 5.16 -3.75
N PRO A 41 -6.93 6.06 -4.41
CA PRO A 41 -6.33 7.29 -4.92
C PRO A 41 -6.01 8.29 -3.81
N ILE A 42 -4.77 8.80 -3.83
CA ILE A 42 -4.35 9.93 -2.99
C ILE A 42 -3.75 10.96 -3.95
N GLY A 43 -4.48 12.06 -4.20
CA GLY A 43 -4.08 13.01 -5.22
C GLY A 43 -4.03 12.35 -6.59
N ALA A 44 -2.91 12.48 -7.28
CA ALA A 44 -2.68 11.89 -8.60
C ALA A 44 -2.17 10.45 -8.54
N TYR A 45 -1.94 9.93 -7.34
CA TYR A 45 -1.32 8.62 -7.16
C TYR A 45 -2.30 7.60 -6.63
N ILE A 46 -2.02 6.33 -6.86
CA ILE A 46 -2.82 5.22 -6.33
C ILE A 46 -1.92 4.41 -5.41
N VAL A 47 -2.36 4.20 -4.17
CA VAL A 47 -1.62 3.40 -3.19
C VAL A 47 -2.21 2.00 -3.09
N ASP A 48 -1.37 1.02 -2.74
CA ASP A 48 -1.81 -0.37 -2.68
C ASP A 48 -2.83 -0.58 -1.56
N PHE A 49 -2.52 -0.12 -0.36
CA PHE A 49 -3.42 -0.23 0.79
C PHE A 49 -3.34 1.03 1.63
N VAL A 50 -4.46 1.39 2.24
CA VAL A 50 -4.52 2.54 3.14
C VAL A 50 -5.47 2.26 4.30
N CYS A 51 -5.07 2.69 5.49
CA CYS A 51 -5.95 2.81 6.64
C CYS A 51 -6.07 4.31 6.94
N ILE A 52 -7.21 4.90 6.60
CA ILE A 52 -7.41 6.35 6.75
C ILE A 52 -7.42 6.74 8.22
N GLU A 53 -8.04 5.93 9.07
CA GLU A 53 -8.10 6.19 10.50
C GLU A 53 -6.71 6.33 11.13
N LYS A 54 -5.77 5.49 10.72
CA LYS A 54 -4.41 5.50 11.25
C LYS A 54 -3.44 6.30 10.38
N LYS A 55 -3.91 6.87 9.28
CA LYS A 55 -3.06 7.60 8.34
C LYS A 55 -1.88 6.77 7.89
N LEU A 56 -2.13 5.51 7.57
CA LEU A 56 -1.10 4.55 7.19
C LEU A 56 -1.32 4.07 5.76
N VAL A 57 -0.28 4.17 4.95
CA VAL A 57 -0.22 3.62 3.59
C VAL A 57 0.74 2.44 3.59
N ILE A 58 0.35 1.35 2.94
CA ILE A 58 1.19 0.17 2.77
C ILE A 58 1.38 -0.08 1.28
N GLU A 59 2.63 -0.21 0.87
CA GLU A 59 3.02 -0.43 -0.52
C GLU A 59 3.78 -1.74 -0.64
N LEU A 60 3.44 -2.54 -1.66
CA LEU A 60 4.19 -3.73 -2.01
C LEU A 60 4.96 -3.47 -3.29
N ASP A 61 6.25 -3.73 -3.26
CA ASP A 61 7.15 -3.39 -4.36
C ASP A 61 7.77 -4.65 -4.97
N GLY A 62 7.66 -4.77 -6.29
CA GLY A 62 8.25 -5.88 -7.02
C GLY A 62 9.76 -5.79 -7.20
N GLY A 63 10.31 -4.62 -6.92
CA GLY A 63 11.74 -4.42 -6.77
C GLY A 63 12.59 -4.48 -8.02
N GLN A 64 12.55 -3.50 -8.86
CA GLN A 64 13.47 -3.36 -9.98
C GLN A 64 13.50 -1.91 -10.42
N HIS A 65 13.98 -1.03 -9.55
CA HIS A 65 13.99 0.39 -9.83
C HIS A 65 15.40 0.95 -9.89
N ASN A 66 16.19 0.43 -10.84
CA ASN A 66 17.54 0.93 -11.07
C ASN A 66 17.57 2.13 -12.02
N ASN A 67 16.42 2.50 -12.59
CA ASN A 67 16.31 3.66 -13.47
C ASN A 67 16.20 4.93 -12.63
N PRO A 68 17.10 5.92 -12.81
CA PRO A 68 17.06 7.16 -12.04
C PRO A 68 15.75 7.92 -12.16
N ASP A 69 15.10 7.92 -13.34
CA ASP A 69 13.83 8.61 -13.54
C ASP A 69 12.72 7.97 -12.73
N VAL A 70 12.70 6.65 -12.64
CA VAL A 70 11.73 5.92 -11.81
C VAL A 70 11.96 6.19 -10.34
N GLN A 71 13.23 6.23 -9.91
CA GLN A 71 13.58 6.53 -8.52
C GLN A 71 13.15 7.95 -8.13
N GLU A 72 13.35 8.92 -9.00
CA GLU A 72 12.90 10.29 -8.75
C GLU A 72 11.39 10.39 -8.65
N TYR A 73 10.68 9.71 -9.55
CA TYR A 73 9.22 9.66 -9.52
C TYR A 73 8.72 9.04 -8.21
N ASP A 74 9.32 7.94 -7.78
CA ASP A 74 8.96 7.28 -6.53
C ASP A 74 9.20 8.18 -5.32
N THR A 75 10.30 8.94 -5.31
CA THR A 75 10.62 9.87 -4.26
C THR A 75 9.58 10.98 -4.18
N GLN A 76 9.22 11.57 -5.32
CA GLN A 76 8.20 12.61 -5.40
C GLN A 76 6.84 12.10 -4.94
N ARG A 77 6.48 10.88 -5.34
CA ARG A 77 5.24 10.23 -4.98
C ARG A 77 5.16 10.02 -3.47
N THR A 78 6.20 9.45 -2.87
CA THR A 78 6.26 9.21 -1.44
C THR A 78 6.18 10.52 -0.66
N HIS A 79 6.90 11.53 -1.10
CA HIS A 79 6.88 12.85 -0.48
C HIS A 79 5.48 13.46 -0.50
N PHE A 80 4.78 13.36 -1.62
CA PHE A 80 3.40 13.86 -1.74
C PHE A 80 2.48 13.15 -0.75
N ILE A 81 2.57 11.84 -0.66
CA ILE A 81 1.74 11.04 0.23
C ILE A 81 2.02 11.37 1.69
N GLU A 82 3.29 11.53 2.05
CA GLU A 82 3.69 11.93 3.41
C GLU A 82 3.20 13.32 3.76
N LYS A 83 3.28 14.26 2.81
CA LYS A 83 2.76 15.61 3.01
C LYS A 83 1.25 15.64 3.19
N ALA A 84 0.55 14.68 2.61
CA ALA A 84 -0.89 14.54 2.81
C ALA A 84 -1.23 13.98 4.19
N GLY A 85 -0.24 13.67 5.02
CA GLY A 85 -0.42 13.26 6.40
C GLY A 85 -0.29 11.76 6.65
N TYR A 86 0.16 10.99 5.67
CA TYR A 86 0.26 9.54 5.79
C TYR A 86 1.68 9.08 6.10
N LYS A 87 1.79 8.04 6.92
CA LYS A 87 3.02 7.29 7.06
C LYS A 87 3.01 6.20 5.98
N VAL A 88 4.13 5.99 5.31
CA VAL A 88 4.25 4.98 4.26
C VAL A 88 5.12 3.83 4.75
N LEU A 89 4.56 2.63 4.74
CA LEU A 89 5.32 1.39 4.93
C LEU A 89 5.48 0.71 3.59
N ARG A 90 6.68 0.31 3.28
CA ARG A 90 6.99 -0.33 2.00
C ARG A 90 7.64 -1.68 2.25
N PHE A 91 7.11 -2.70 1.61
CA PHE A 91 7.64 -4.06 1.69
C PHE A 91 7.91 -4.59 0.30
N TRP A 92 8.95 -5.40 0.18
CA TRP A 92 9.19 -6.15 -1.06
C TRP A 92 8.17 -7.28 -1.16
N ASN A 93 7.73 -7.59 -2.39
CA ASN A 93 6.86 -8.75 -2.60
C ASN A 93 7.50 -10.03 -2.05
N ASP A 94 8.82 -10.14 -2.17
CA ASP A 94 9.58 -11.28 -1.67
C ASP A 94 9.46 -11.41 -0.14
N GLU A 95 9.44 -10.30 0.58
CA GLU A 95 9.24 -10.30 2.03
C GLU A 95 7.84 -10.81 2.40
N VAL A 96 6.83 -10.38 1.66
CA VAL A 96 5.45 -10.83 1.90
C VAL A 96 5.35 -12.33 1.67
N TYR A 97 6.08 -12.85 0.67
CA TYR A 97 6.09 -14.28 0.38
C TYR A 97 6.85 -15.08 1.45
N LYS A 98 8.05 -14.64 1.82
CA LYS A 98 8.95 -15.40 2.69
C LYS A 98 8.78 -15.13 4.18
N ASN A 99 8.33 -13.93 4.55
CA ASN A 99 8.25 -13.51 5.95
C ASN A 99 6.95 -12.78 6.23
N PHE A 100 5.84 -13.42 5.92
CA PHE A 100 4.52 -12.82 6.05
C PHE A 100 4.22 -12.39 7.49
N ASP A 101 4.57 -13.22 8.46
CA ASP A 101 4.35 -12.90 9.88
C ASP A 101 5.14 -11.66 10.29
N GLY A 102 6.35 -11.50 9.79
CA GLY A 102 7.16 -10.31 10.07
C GLY A 102 6.55 -9.05 9.46
N VAL A 103 6.00 -9.17 8.25
CA VAL A 103 5.29 -8.06 7.60
C VAL A 103 4.07 -7.64 8.43
N LEU A 104 3.27 -8.59 8.89
CA LEU A 104 2.10 -8.30 9.72
C LEU A 104 2.49 -7.66 11.05
N LYS A 105 3.60 -8.08 11.65
CA LYS A 105 4.10 -7.47 12.88
C LYS A 105 4.53 -6.02 12.68
N GLU A 106 5.16 -5.71 11.55
CA GLU A 106 5.56 -4.35 11.24
C GLU A 106 4.33 -3.45 11.03
N ILE A 107 3.30 -3.97 10.36
CA ILE A 107 2.05 -3.23 10.17
C ILE A 107 1.39 -2.99 11.54
N GLU A 108 1.31 -4.01 12.38
CA GLU A 108 0.77 -3.90 13.73
C GLU A 108 1.49 -2.84 14.54
N LYS A 109 2.81 -2.83 14.50
CA LYS A 109 3.63 -1.84 15.17
C LYS A 109 3.29 -0.41 14.74
N ALA A 110 3.07 -0.23 13.43
CA ALA A 110 2.74 1.08 12.87
C ALA A 110 1.37 1.58 13.33
N ILE A 111 0.38 0.69 13.45
CA ILE A 111 -0.96 1.09 13.86
C ILE A 111 -1.07 1.30 15.37
N LEU A 112 -0.15 0.75 16.16
CA LEU A 112 -0.15 0.90 17.63
C LEU A 112 0.65 2.10 18.11
N GLN A 113 1.27 2.82 17.20
CA GLN A 113 2.02 4.05 17.56
C GLN A 113 1.10 5.23 17.75
#